data_cef5f22ea836196ab1bb8d8866c42d58
#
_entry.id   cef5f22ea836196ab1bb8d8866c42d58
#
_cell.length_a   1.000
_cell.length_b   1.000
_cell.length_c   1.000
_cell.angle_alpha   90.00
_cell.angle_beta   90.00
_cell.angle_gamma   90.00
#
_symmetry.space_group_name_H-M   'P 1'
#
loop_
_entity.id
_entity.type
_entity.pdbx_description
1 polymer ?
#
loop_
_entity_poly.entity_id
_entity_poly.type
_entity_poly.pdbx_seq_one_letter_code
_entity_poly.pdbx_strand_id
1 'polypeptide(L)'
;VELKFNNKNTKVQQLTDFIQKSIAARELKVGDKLPSINQLSQRFCLSRDTVFKAFTDLKNRGIIDSVHGKNYYVASRTKNILLLLDEYTPFKEVMYNTLRKRLPSYYEIDLWFHQYNEHLFNQIINDSIGMYNGYLVMNYHNEKFSEALIKIDKKKLLLLDFGKFDKNGYSYVCQDFDTALYNALETIKTRLKKYRKLFFVFNKNHKHPQSSKEYFSKFCIDNNLPFEIIDEITEKMIILDNAFYLVIKQEDLVTIIKKGRLEQLKAGSDYGLLAYNENPFYEVIENGIASIGVNWERMGNLAADFIINEDPVQEFLPTEIMLRDSL
;
A
#
# COMPACT_ATOMS: atom_id res chain seq x y z
N VAL A 1 -25.38 -15.92 33.92
CA VAL A 1 -26.22 -16.61 32.92
C VAL A 1 -25.80 -18.09 32.83
N GLU A 2 -26.74 -19.02 32.93
CA GLU A 2 -26.45 -20.46 32.75
C GLU A 2 -26.55 -20.82 31.26
N LEU A 3 -25.52 -21.51 30.75
CA LEU A 3 -25.54 -22.08 29.41
C LEU A 3 -26.19 -23.46 29.43
N LYS A 4 -27.37 -23.59 28.80
CA LYS A 4 -28.02 -24.92 28.56
C LYS A 4 -27.79 -25.33 27.13
N PHE A 5 -27.10 -26.46 26.93
CA PHE A 5 -26.83 -26.97 25.59
C PHE A 5 -28.07 -27.63 24.99
N ASN A 6 -28.23 -27.47 23.68
CA ASN A 6 -29.28 -28.07 22.88
C ASN A 6 -28.68 -28.87 21.69
N ASN A 7 -29.52 -29.60 20.97
CA ASN A 7 -29.06 -30.43 19.85
C ASN A 7 -29.07 -29.72 18.47
N LYS A 8 -29.37 -28.40 18.42
CA LYS A 8 -29.48 -27.66 17.15
C LYS A 8 -28.13 -27.25 16.58
N ASN A 9 -27.16 -26.91 17.44
CA ASN A 9 -25.85 -26.44 17.07
C ASN A 9 -24.75 -27.27 17.77
N THR A 10 -23.51 -27.18 17.23
CA THR A 10 -22.39 -27.86 17.91
C THR A 10 -22.12 -27.21 19.27
N LYS A 11 -21.57 -27.97 20.20
CA LYS A 11 -21.17 -27.46 21.53
C LYS A 11 -20.14 -26.32 21.43
N VAL A 12 -19.28 -26.35 20.40
CA VAL A 12 -18.33 -25.27 20.09
C VAL A 12 -19.09 -23.98 19.78
N GLN A 13 -20.05 -24.03 18.84
CA GLN A 13 -20.84 -22.88 18.44
C GLN A 13 -21.63 -22.29 19.62
N GLN A 14 -22.28 -23.16 20.40
CA GLN A 14 -23.07 -22.71 21.55
C GLN A 14 -22.23 -22.03 22.63
N LEU A 15 -21.01 -22.51 22.89
CA LEU A 15 -20.08 -21.87 23.83
C LEU A 15 -19.57 -20.51 23.25
N THR A 16 -19.26 -20.46 21.96
CA THR A 16 -18.87 -19.22 21.26
C THR A 16 -19.98 -18.16 21.39
N ASP A 17 -21.23 -18.54 21.05
CA ASP A 17 -22.38 -17.63 21.11
C ASP A 17 -22.67 -17.15 22.55
N PHE A 18 -22.47 -18.03 23.55
CA PHE A 18 -22.63 -17.68 24.96
C PHE A 18 -21.64 -16.59 25.38
N ILE A 19 -20.36 -16.77 25.07
CA ILE A 19 -19.31 -15.78 25.41
C ILE A 19 -19.59 -14.46 24.69
N GLN A 20 -19.96 -14.49 23.40
CA GLN A 20 -20.32 -13.29 22.66
C GLN A 20 -21.51 -12.53 23.27
N LYS A 21 -22.55 -13.26 23.71
CA LYS A 21 -23.71 -12.65 24.37
C LYS A 21 -23.33 -12.02 25.72
N SER A 22 -22.47 -12.67 26.51
CA SER A 22 -22.01 -12.11 27.79
C SER A 22 -21.17 -10.83 27.57
N ILE A 23 -20.39 -10.75 26.49
CA ILE A 23 -19.67 -9.53 26.11
C ILE A 23 -20.66 -8.45 25.64
N ALA A 24 -21.63 -8.81 24.79
CA ALA A 24 -22.65 -7.88 24.30
C ALA A 24 -23.54 -7.31 25.43
N ALA A 25 -23.84 -8.14 26.44
CA ALA A 25 -24.58 -7.75 27.64
C ALA A 25 -23.72 -6.96 28.64
N ARG A 26 -22.44 -6.71 28.34
CA ARG A 26 -21.46 -6.05 29.23
C ARG A 26 -21.20 -6.77 30.57
N GLU A 27 -21.52 -8.05 30.67
CA GLU A 27 -21.15 -8.91 31.79
C GLU A 27 -19.66 -9.20 31.78
N LEU A 28 -19.04 -9.25 30.58
CA LEU A 28 -17.62 -9.28 30.33
C LEU A 28 -17.22 -8.01 29.59
N LYS A 29 -16.29 -7.24 30.14
CA LYS A 29 -15.78 -5.98 29.57
C LYS A 29 -14.48 -6.25 28.82
N VAL A 30 -14.13 -5.35 27.91
CA VAL A 30 -12.81 -5.34 27.25
C VAL A 30 -11.69 -5.33 28.31
N GLY A 31 -10.73 -6.24 28.15
CA GLY A 31 -9.63 -6.44 29.09
C GLY A 31 -9.94 -7.43 30.22
N ASP A 32 -11.20 -7.81 30.42
CA ASP A 32 -11.56 -8.81 31.44
C ASP A 32 -10.96 -10.17 31.08
N LYS A 33 -10.39 -10.83 32.08
CA LYS A 33 -9.86 -12.18 31.94
C LYS A 33 -10.98 -13.20 31.86
N LEU A 34 -10.96 -14.03 30.80
CA LEU A 34 -11.87 -15.15 30.69
C LEU A 34 -11.43 -16.30 31.63
N PRO A 35 -12.39 -17.14 32.07
CA PRO A 35 -12.05 -18.37 32.75
C PRO A 35 -11.16 -19.25 31.88
N SER A 36 -10.23 -19.98 32.48
CA SER A 36 -9.34 -20.88 31.73
C SER A 36 -10.10 -22.01 31.03
N ILE A 37 -9.46 -22.62 30.04
CA ILE A 37 -10.01 -23.80 29.33
C ILE A 37 -10.43 -24.88 30.32
N ASN A 38 -9.63 -25.12 31.35
CA ASN A 38 -9.96 -26.13 32.39
C ASN A 38 -11.20 -25.74 33.21
N GLN A 39 -11.29 -24.47 33.61
CA GLN A 39 -12.46 -23.99 34.37
C GLN A 39 -13.75 -24.06 33.57
N LEU A 40 -13.73 -23.68 32.25
CA LEU A 40 -14.90 -23.79 31.39
C LEU A 40 -15.26 -25.27 31.08
N SER A 41 -14.25 -26.12 30.87
CA SER A 41 -14.43 -27.57 30.69
C SER A 41 -15.16 -28.18 31.88
N GLN A 42 -14.73 -27.88 33.10
CA GLN A 42 -15.38 -28.34 34.33
C GLN A 42 -16.78 -27.74 34.52
N ARG A 43 -16.91 -26.40 34.36
CA ARG A 43 -18.16 -25.69 34.60
C ARG A 43 -19.29 -26.14 33.67
N PHE A 44 -18.99 -26.45 32.42
CA PHE A 44 -19.98 -26.77 31.40
C PHE A 44 -19.97 -28.25 30.99
N CYS A 45 -19.21 -29.11 31.67
CA CYS A 45 -19.06 -30.53 31.35
C CYS A 45 -18.72 -30.76 29.86
N LEU A 46 -17.75 -29.96 29.34
CA LEU A 46 -17.23 -30.04 27.99
C LEU A 46 -15.84 -30.67 27.95
N SER A 47 -15.46 -31.26 26.81
CA SER A 47 -14.07 -31.64 26.61
C SER A 47 -13.19 -30.38 26.51
N ARG A 48 -11.93 -30.50 26.94
CA ARG A 48 -10.95 -29.41 26.80
C ARG A 48 -10.77 -28.99 25.33
N ASP A 49 -10.81 -29.94 24.40
CA ASP A 49 -10.73 -29.70 22.97
C ASP A 49 -11.92 -28.86 22.45
N THR A 50 -13.12 -29.11 22.94
CA THR A 50 -14.32 -28.34 22.60
C THR A 50 -14.16 -26.86 23.03
N VAL A 51 -13.65 -26.62 24.26
CA VAL A 51 -13.41 -25.26 24.77
C VAL A 51 -12.27 -24.59 24.00
N PHE A 52 -11.21 -25.35 23.70
CA PHE A 52 -10.08 -24.82 22.92
C PHE A 52 -10.52 -24.40 21.51
N LYS A 53 -11.33 -25.22 20.83
CA LYS A 53 -11.89 -24.87 19.51
C LYS A 53 -12.78 -23.63 19.56
N ALA A 54 -13.61 -23.48 20.60
CA ALA A 54 -14.43 -22.28 20.78
C ALA A 54 -13.56 -21.02 21.01
N PHE A 55 -12.49 -21.14 21.82
CA PHE A 55 -11.55 -20.06 22.06
C PHE A 55 -10.74 -19.70 20.80
N THR A 56 -10.36 -20.70 20.00
CA THR A 56 -9.69 -20.47 18.72
C THR A 56 -10.60 -19.71 17.76
N ASP A 57 -11.88 -20.10 17.66
CA ASP A 57 -12.86 -19.40 16.84
C ASP A 57 -13.08 -17.95 17.31
N LEU A 58 -13.26 -17.74 18.62
CA LEU A 58 -13.40 -16.38 19.19
C LEU A 58 -12.14 -15.52 18.97
N LYS A 59 -10.96 -16.14 19.07
CA LYS A 59 -9.68 -15.45 18.81
C LYS A 59 -9.54 -15.07 17.33
N ASN A 60 -9.86 -15.99 16.42
CA ASN A 60 -9.84 -15.74 14.98
C ASN A 60 -10.83 -14.63 14.56
N ARG A 61 -11.91 -14.48 15.32
CA ARG A 61 -12.88 -13.37 15.14
C ARG A 61 -12.48 -12.09 15.89
N GLY A 62 -11.33 -12.06 16.55
CA GLY A 62 -10.87 -10.89 17.31
C GLY A 62 -11.71 -10.54 18.54
N ILE A 63 -12.55 -11.46 19.02
CA ILE A 63 -13.44 -11.26 20.19
C ILE A 63 -12.70 -11.48 21.50
N ILE A 64 -11.74 -12.38 21.52
CA ILE A 64 -10.84 -12.61 22.63
C ILE A 64 -9.40 -12.64 22.13
N ASP A 65 -8.45 -12.39 23.01
CA ASP A 65 -7.01 -12.54 22.74
C ASP A 65 -6.32 -13.31 23.86
N SER A 66 -5.07 -13.73 23.64
CA SER A 66 -4.29 -14.49 24.60
C SER A 66 -2.90 -13.91 24.77
N VAL A 67 -2.44 -13.78 26.04
CA VAL A 67 -1.05 -13.47 26.37
C VAL A 67 -0.31 -14.77 26.65
N HIS A 68 0.75 -15.04 25.87
CA HIS A 68 1.58 -16.25 25.98
C HIS A 68 0.82 -17.58 25.94
N GLY A 69 -0.35 -17.62 25.29
CA GLY A 69 -1.15 -18.84 25.11
C GLY A 69 -1.78 -19.42 26.42
N LYS A 70 -1.63 -18.74 27.55
CA LYS A 70 -2.09 -19.24 28.86
C LYS A 70 -3.31 -18.54 29.42
N ASN A 71 -3.49 -17.26 29.14
CA ASN A 71 -4.61 -16.47 29.65
C ASN A 71 -5.35 -15.84 28.48
N TYR A 72 -6.67 -15.95 28.48
CA TYR A 72 -7.55 -15.34 27.50
C TYR A 72 -8.26 -14.14 28.10
N TYR A 73 -8.40 -13.09 27.32
CA TYR A 73 -9.02 -11.82 27.71
C TYR A 73 -10.04 -11.43 26.65
N VAL A 74 -11.08 -10.70 27.04
CA VAL A 74 -11.95 -10.03 26.10
C VAL A 74 -11.10 -9.02 25.32
N ALA A 75 -10.95 -9.26 24.03
CA ALA A 75 -10.17 -8.37 23.17
C ALA A 75 -10.85 -7.01 23.05
N SER A 76 -10.07 -5.96 22.90
CA SER A 76 -10.60 -4.75 22.30
C SER A 76 -11.19 -5.15 20.94
N ARG A 77 -12.45 -4.84 20.68
CA ARG A 77 -13.09 -5.13 19.38
C ARG A 77 -12.32 -4.50 18.22
N THR A 78 -11.49 -3.53 18.50
CA THR A 78 -10.75 -2.74 17.53
C THR A 78 -9.29 -3.16 17.52
N LYS A 79 -8.80 -3.61 16.38
CA LYS A 79 -7.38 -3.77 16.09
C LYS A 79 -6.92 -2.51 15.34
N ASN A 80 -5.99 -1.77 15.92
CA ASN A 80 -5.50 -0.54 15.33
C ASN A 80 -4.30 -0.83 14.41
N ILE A 81 -4.33 -0.27 13.22
CA ILE A 81 -3.26 -0.32 12.22
C ILE A 81 -2.74 1.08 11.98
N LEU A 82 -1.44 1.26 12.09
CA LEU A 82 -0.79 2.47 11.61
C LEU A 82 -0.57 2.35 10.11
N LEU A 83 -1.12 3.28 9.34
CA LEU A 83 -0.76 3.49 7.94
C LEU A 83 -0.01 4.83 7.85
N LEU A 84 1.31 4.75 7.68
CA LEU A 84 2.17 5.92 7.54
C LEU A 84 2.60 6.07 6.09
N LEU A 85 2.10 7.11 5.43
CA LEU A 85 2.41 7.45 4.05
C LEU A 85 3.35 8.66 3.99
N ASP A 86 4.02 8.82 2.86
CA ASP A 86 4.83 10.00 2.55
C ASP A 86 3.95 11.23 2.32
N GLU A 87 3.06 11.17 1.33
CA GLU A 87 2.11 12.23 0.98
C GLU A 87 0.80 11.65 0.45
N TYR A 88 -0.26 12.45 0.42
CA TYR A 88 -1.52 12.08 -0.18
C TYR A 88 -1.47 12.26 -1.70
N THR A 89 -1.86 11.20 -2.43
CA THR A 89 -2.01 11.24 -3.88
C THR A 89 -3.21 10.38 -4.30
N PRO A 90 -3.84 10.64 -5.47
CA PRO A 90 -5.00 9.87 -5.92
C PRO A 90 -4.75 8.35 -6.03
N PHE A 91 -3.57 7.93 -6.44
CA PHE A 91 -3.25 6.51 -6.54
C PHE A 91 -3.05 5.85 -5.16
N LYS A 92 -2.53 6.56 -4.15
CA LYS A 92 -2.46 6.07 -2.76
C LYS A 92 -3.85 6.00 -2.12
N GLU A 93 -4.77 6.88 -2.53
CA GLU A 93 -6.18 6.77 -2.16
C GLU A 93 -6.81 5.46 -2.66
N VAL A 94 -6.50 5.03 -3.90
CA VAL A 94 -6.93 3.72 -4.42
C VAL A 94 -6.43 2.59 -3.53
N MET A 95 -5.15 2.61 -3.15
CA MET A 95 -4.56 1.64 -2.23
C MET A 95 -5.27 1.65 -0.86
N TYR A 96 -5.47 2.83 -0.27
CA TYR A 96 -6.14 2.99 1.02
C TYR A 96 -7.57 2.46 0.99
N ASN A 97 -8.35 2.82 -0.03
CA ASN A 97 -9.73 2.39 -0.17
C ASN A 97 -9.83 0.87 -0.34
N THR A 98 -8.91 0.27 -1.09
CA THR A 98 -8.82 -1.18 -1.27
C THR A 98 -8.46 -1.89 0.04
N LEU A 99 -7.45 -1.39 0.75
CA LEU A 99 -7.06 -1.87 2.08
C LEU A 99 -8.26 -1.82 3.04
N ARG A 100 -8.92 -0.65 3.13
CA ARG A 100 -10.06 -0.45 4.03
C ARG A 100 -11.25 -1.36 3.72
N LYS A 101 -11.55 -1.56 2.44
CA LYS A 101 -12.64 -2.44 1.98
C LYS A 101 -12.38 -3.91 2.30
N ARG A 102 -11.11 -4.35 2.24
CA ARG A 102 -10.73 -5.74 2.47
C ARG A 102 -10.58 -6.09 3.95
N LEU A 103 -10.17 -5.14 4.78
CA LEU A 103 -10.03 -5.35 6.21
C LEU A 103 -11.40 -5.57 6.88
N PRO A 104 -11.53 -6.58 7.78
CA PRO A 104 -12.70 -6.74 8.62
C PRO A 104 -13.04 -5.48 9.41
N SER A 105 -14.32 -5.29 9.75
CA SER A 105 -14.84 -4.06 10.38
C SER A 105 -14.27 -3.76 11.77
N TYR A 106 -13.61 -4.73 12.40
CA TYR A 106 -12.93 -4.55 13.69
C TYR A 106 -11.50 -4.01 13.58
N TYR A 107 -11.00 -3.76 12.36
CA TYR A 107 -9.76 -3.01 12.16
C TYR A 107 -10.06 -1.53 11.97
N GLU A 108 -9.32 -0.69 12.67
CA GLU A 108 -9.26 0.75 12.47
C GLU A 108 -7.90 1.15 11.93
N ILE A 109 -7.89 2.08 10.98
CA ILE A 109 -6.67 2.57 10.35
C ILE A 109 -6.44 4.00 10.80
N ASP A 110 -5.34 4.21 11.52
CA ASP A 110 -4.81 5.54 11.80
C ASP A 110 -3.88 5.93 10.66
N LEU A 111 -4.33 6.87 9.83
CA LEU A 111 -3.62 7.36 8.66
C LEU A 111 -2.81 8.61 8.99
N TRP A 112 -1.51 8.53 8.79
CA TRP A 112 -0.58 9.63 9.02
C TRP A 112 0.28 9.89 7.78
N PHE A 113 0.77 11.14 7.66
CA PHE A 113 1.64 11.58 6.57
C PHE A 113 2.89 12.23 7.14
N HIS A 114 4.08 11.81 6.68
CA HIS A 114 5.34 12.39 7.13
C HIS A 114 5.90 13.46 6.17
N GLN A 115 5.31 13.66 4.99
CA GLN A 115 5.67 14.71 4.02
C GLN A 115 7.17 14.73 3.68
N TYR A 116 7.80 13.54 3.58
CA TYR A 116 9.25 13.36 3.39
C TYR A 116 10.11 14.03 4.48
N ASN A 117 9.52 14.36 5.63
CA ASN A 117 10.22 14.94 6.77
C ASN A 117 10.75 13.83 7.69
N GLU A 118 12.07 13.67 7.72
CA GLU A 118 12.74 12.63 8.52
C GLU A 118 12.44 12.75 10.01
N HIS A 119 12.46 13.98 10.54
CA HIS A 119 12.19 14.21 11.96
C HIS A 119 10.76 13.79 12.33
N LEU A 120 9.77 14.18 11.54
CA LEU A 120 8.38 13.82 11.74
C LEU A 120 8.17 12.30 11.59
N PHE A 121 8.78 11.68 10.57
CA PHE A 121 8.75 10.23 10.39
C PHE A 121 9.26 9.49 11.63
N ASN A 122 10.46 9.87 12.10
CA ASN A 122 11.09 9.24 13.28
C ASN A 122 10.26 9.46 14.54
N GLN A 123 9.66 10.64 14.71
CA GLN A 123 8.76 10.93 15.83
C GLN A 123 7.53 10.05 15.79
N ILE A 124 6.79 9.99 14.67
CA ILE A 124 5.59 9.16 14.53
C ILE A 124 5.92 7.69 14.82
N ILE A 125 7.01 7.15 14.24
CA ILE A 125 7.41 5.77 14.50
C ILE A 125 7.72 5.54 15.97
N ASN A 126 8.55 6.38 16.60
CA ASN A 126 8.93 6.20 18.00
C ASN A 126 7.73 6.28 18.95
N ASP A 127 6.82 7.22 18.72
CA ASP A 127 5.63 7.41 19.55
C ASP A 127 4.61 6.28 19.38
N SER A 128 4.64 5.58 18.23
CA SER A 128 3.68 4.52 17.91
C SER A 128 4.14 3.10 18.29
N ILE A 129 5.39 2.92 18.74
CA ILE A 129 5.92 1.59 19.06
C ILE A 129 5.07 0.89 20.12
N GLY A 130 4.59 -0.31 19.81
CA GLY A 130 3.76 -1.12 20.71
C GLY A 130 2.30 -0.71 20.79
N MET A 131 1.88 0.39 20.18
CA MET A 131 0.50 0.89 20.20
C MET A 131 -0.40 0.22 19.16
N TYR A 132 0.17 -0.31 18.06
CA TYR A 132 -0.57 -0.86 16.94
C TYR A 132 -0.42 -2.37 16.81
N ASN A 133 -1.44 -3.01 16.25
CA ASN A 133 -1.43 -4.42 15.93
C ASN A 133 -0.63 -4.70 14.65
N GLY A 134 -0.58 -3.73 13.72
CA GLY A 134 0.20 -3.78 12.50
C GLY A 134 0.63 -2.39 12.05
N TYR A 135 1.68 -2.34 11.25
CA TYR A 135 2.30 -1.13 10.74
C TYR A 135 2.49 -1.29 9.23
N LEU A 136 1.89 -0.40 8.47
CA LEU A 136 2.03 -0.28 7.03
C LEU A 136 2.76 1.03 6.77
N VAL A 137 3.98 0.99 6.26
CA VAL A 137 4.85 2.16 6.27
C VAL A 137 5.49 2.40 4.91
N MET A 138 5.28 3.60 4.35
CA MET A 138 6.12 4.18 3.31
C MET A 138 7.24 4.97 3.98
N ASN A 139 8.47 4.85 3.47
CA ASN A 139 9.62 5.53 4.06
C ASN A 139 9.71 6.99 3.61
N TYR A 140 10.39 7.82 4.39
CA TYR A 140 10.72 9.19 4.00
C TYR A 140 11.84 9.26 2.95
N HIS A 141 12.57 8.18 2.74
CA HIS A 141 13.65 8.06 1.76
C HIS A 141 13.56 6.73 1.01
N ASN A 142 13.47 6.76 -0.32
CA ASN A 142 13.16 5.57 -1.13
C ASN A 142 14.37 4.66 -1.42
N GLU A 143 15.57 5.07 -1.07
CA GLU A 143 16.83 4.36 -1.40
C GLU A 143 17.56 3.85 -0.16
N LYS A 144 17.02 4.07 1.04
CA LYS A 144 17.68 3.74 2.30
C LYS A 144 16.69 3.24 3.33
N PHE A 145 17.05 2.20 4.08
CA PHE A 145 16.28 1.72 5.21
C PHE A 145 16.38 2.69 6.40
N SER A 146 15.25 2.98 7.05
CA SER A 146 15.22 3.83 8.23
C SER A 146 15.48 3.01 9.51
N GLU A 147 16.47 3.38 10.30
CA GLU A 147 16.81 2.71 11.55
C GLU A 147 15.69 2.73 12.59
N ALA A 148 14.84 3.74 12.57
CA ALA A 148 13.70 3.82 13.49
C ALA A 148 12.75 2.60 13.34
N LEU A 149 12.67 2.01 12.15
CA LEU A 149 11.81 0.85 11.87
C LEU A 149 12.31 -0.44 12.52
N ILE A 150 13.61 -0.55 12.86
CA ILE A 150 14.20 -1.74 13.50
C ILE A 150 13.53 -2.06 14.85
N LYS A 151 12.96 -1.05 15.50
CA LYS A 151 12.28 -1.18 16.79
C LYS A 151 10.91 -1.86 16.70
N ILE A 152 10.36 -2.00 15.48
CA ILE A 152 9.06 -2.64 15.25
C ILE A 152 9.28 -4.13 14.97
N ASP A 153 8.44 -4.98 15.58
CA ASP A 153 8.47 -6.42 15.32
C ASP A 153 8.27 -6.71 13.82
N LYS A 154 9.16 -7.53 13.25
CA LYS A 154 9.14 -7.91 11.83
C LYS A 154 7.82 -8.54 11.38
N LYS A 155 7.12 -9.21 12.27
CA LYS A 155 5.81 -9.82 11.99
C LYS A 155 4.68 -8.79 11.87
N LYS A 156 4.90 -7.58 12.37
CA LYS A 156 3.89 -6.52 12.40
C LYS A 156 4.16 -5.40 11.40
N LEU A 157 5.32 -5.37 10.76
CA LEU A 157 5.71 -4.29 9.85
C LEU A 157 5.73 -4.76 8.40
N LEU A 158 4.94 -4.11 7.57
CA LEU A 158 5.01 -4.18 6.12
C LEU A 158 5.53 -2.85 5.56
N LEU A 159 6.59 -2.95 4.78
CA LEU A 159 7.15 -1.82 4.04
C LEU A 159 6.40 -1.67 2.70
N LEU A 160 5.92 -0.46 2.44
CA LEU A 160 5.20 -0.15 1.21
C LEU A 160 6.01 0.82 0.36
N ASP A 161 6.03 0.59 -0.95
CA ASP A 161 6.59 1.49 -1.96
C ASP A 161 8.06 1.93 -1.72
N PHE A 162 8.85 1.07 -1.16
CA PHE A 162 10.29 1.27 -1.02
C PHE A 162 11.01 0.90 -2.33
N GLY A 163 12.11 1.59 -2.62
CA GLY A 163 13.01 1.23 -3.70
C GLY A 163 13.74 -0.10 -3.47
N LYS A 164 14.61 -0.45 -4.40
CA LYS A 164 15.34 -1.74 -4.41
C LYS A 164 16.62 -1.64 -3.56
N PHE A 165 16.49 -1.95 -2.27
CA PHE A 165 17.60 -2.04 -1.33
C PHE A 165 17.33 -3.13 -0.28
N ASP A 166 18.32 -3.47 0.56
CA ASP A 166 18.15 -4.46 1.64
C ASP A 166 17.11 -3.96 2.67
N LYS A 167 16.09 -4.75 2.89
CA LYS A 167 14.99 -4.48 3.81
C LYS A 167 15.14 -5.22 5.14
N ASN A 168 16.37 -5.65 5.48
CA ASN A 168 16.70 -6.32 6.74
C ASN A 168 15.76 -7.49 7.10
N GLY A 169 15.24 -8.17 6.09
CA GLY A 169 14.34 -9.31 6.24
C GLY A 169 12.92 -8.94 6.70
N TYR A 170 12.50 -7.67 6.59
CA TYR A 170 11.10 -7.27 6.75
C TYR A 170 10.26 -7.66 5.55
N SER A 171 8.95 -7.80 5.78
CA SER A 171 7.97 -7.92 4.71
C SER A 171 7.88 -6.63 3.92
N TYR A 172 7.67 -6.75 2.60
CA TYR A 172 7.52 -5.59 1.73
C TYR A 172 6.63 -5.87 0.51
N VAL A 173 5.94 -4.82 0.05
CA VAL A 173 5.27 -4.74 -1.25
C VAL A 173 5.69 -3.42 -1.88
N CYS A 174 6.56 -3.48 -2.87
CA CYS A 174 7.31 -2.34 -3.39
C CYS A 174 7.25 -2.24 -4.91
N GLN A 175 7.73 -1.13 -5.47
CA GLN A 175 7.98 -1.00 -6.92
C GLN A 175 9.46 -1.24 -7.22
N ASP A 176 9.70 -1.72 -8.45
CA ASP A 176 11.04 -1.73 -9.07
C ASP A 176 11.12 -0.53 -10.02
N PHE A 177 11.84 0.51 -9.59
CA PHE A 177 11.99 1.76 -10.34
C PHE A 177 13.08 1.70 -11.42
N ASP A 178 13.77 0.60 -11.55
CA ASP A 178 14.90 0.37 -12.46
C ASP A 178 14.54 -0.63 -13.56
N THR A 179 14.75 -1.92 -13.33
CA THR A 179 14.56 -2.96 -14.37
C THR A 179 13.11 -3.03 -14.85
N ALA A 180 12.13 -2.86 -13.96
CA ALA A 180 10.72 -2.91 -14.35
C ALA A 180 10.33 -1.69 -15.19
N LEU A 181 10.86 -0.48 -14.90
CA LEU A 181 10.67 0.68 -15.75
C LEU A 181 11.24 0.45 -17.16
N TYR A 182 12.47 -0.06 -17.26
CA TYR A 182 13.10 -0.38 -18.54
C TYR A 182 12.24 -1.36 -19.33
N ASN A 183 11.83 -2.46 -18.72
CA ASN A 183 11.02 -3.49 -19.36
C ASN A 183 9.64 -2.95 -19.82
N ALA A 184 9.01 -2.11 -19.00
CA ALA A 184 7.75 -1.47 -19.39
C ALA A 184 7.92 -0.58 -20.63
N LEU A 185 8.98 0.23 -20.70
CA LEU A 185 9.29 1.06 -21.88
C LEU A 185 9.57 0.21 -23.11
N GLU A 186 10.21 -0.97 -22.97
CA GLU A 186 10.41 -1.90 -24.10
C GLU A 186 9.08 -2.36 -24.71
N THR A 187 8.01 -2.52 -23.91
CA THR A 187 6.70 -2.93 -24.44
C THR A 187 6.10 -1.90 -25.42
N ILE A 188 6.43 -0.64 -25.25
CA ILE A 188 5.94 0.46 -26.09
C ILE A 188 7.00 1.03 -27.05
N LYS A 189 8.15 0.40 -27.15
CA LYS A 189 9.29 0.86 -27.95
C LYS A 189 8.90 1.28 -29.37
N THR A 190 8.08 0.49 -30.04
CA THR A 190 7.64 0.78 -31.42
C THR A 190 6.86 2.11 -31.50
N ARG A 191 6.06 2.41 -30.49
CA ARG A 191 5.36 3.70 -30.39
C ARG A 191 6.32 4.86 -30.11
N LEU A 192 7.34 4.64 -29.28
CA LEU A 192 8.32 5.67 -28.93
C LEU A 192 9.23 6.05 -30.11
N LYS A 193 9.48 5.11 -31.04
CA LYS A 193 10.31 5.36 -32.24
C LYS A 193 9.72 6.39 -33.21
N LYS A 194 8.43 6.71 -33.12
CA LYS A 194 7.81 7.74 -33.97
C LYS A 194 8.24 9.17 -33.57
N TYR A 195 8.68 9.36 -32.31
CA TYR A 195 9.06 10.67 -31.80
C TYR A 195 10.52 10.98 -32.08
N ARG A 196 10.79 12.24 -32.41
CA ARG A 196 12.16 12.73 -32.71
C ARG A 196 13.04 12.79 -31.47
N LYS A 197 12.42 13.06 -30.30
CA LYS A 197 13.14 13.20 -29.03
C LYS A 197 12.24 12.84 -27.86
N LEU A 198 12.79 12.12 -26.91
CA LEU A 198 12.13 11.74 -25.69
C LEU A 198 12.59 12.61 -24.54
N PHE A 199 11.66 13.17 -23.77
CA PHE A 199 11.95 13.94 -22.57
C PHE A 199 11.49 13.19 -21.34
N PHE A 200 12.35 13.12 -20.33
CA PHE A 200 11.95 12.71 -18.99
C PHE A 200 11.98 13.92 -18.08
N VAL A 201 10.82 14.36 -17.61
CA VAL A 201 10.68 15.47 -16.67
C VAL A 201 10.91 14.94 -15.28
N PHE A 202 12.13 15.11 -14.79
CA PHE A 202 12.63 14.54 -13.55
C PHE A 202 13.22 15.64 -12.66
N ASN A 203 12.40 16.16 -11.76
CA ASN A 203 12.82 17.26 -10.87
C ASN A 203 13.87 16.77 -9.86
N LYS A 204 14.97 17.53 -9.73
CA LYS A 204 16.11 17.23 -8.82
C LYS A 204 15.69 17.08 -7.36
N ASN A 205 14.68 17.84 -6.95
CA ASN A 205 14.19 17.87 -5.56
C ASN A 205 13.06 16.86 -5.32
N HIS A 206 12.62 16.16 -6.37
CA HIS A 206 11.59 15.14 -6.23
C HIS A 206 12.16 13.91 -5.55
N LYS A 207 11.32 13.25 -4.75
CA LYS A 207 11.70 12.04 -3.98
C LYS A 207 11.60 10.75 -4.79
N HIS A 208 11.31 10.84 -6.09
CA HIS A 208 11.33 9.69 -6.98
C HIS A 208 12.76 9.12 -7.10
N PRO A 209 12.95 7.79 -7.08
CA PRO A 209 14.28 7.18 -7.10
C PRO A 209 15.12 7.58 -8.32
N GLN A 210 16.40 7.88 -8.09
CA GLN A 210 17.33 8.27 -9.17
C GLN A 210 17.56 7.15 -10.18
N SER A 211 17.39 5.89 -9.77
CA SER A 211 17.48 4.73 -10.66
C SER A 211 16.52 4.81 -11.85
N SER A 212 15.34 5.42 -11.71
CA SER A 212 14.42 5.64 -12.84
C SER A 212 15.06 6.45 -13.97
N LYS A 213 15.83 7.48 -13.61
CA LYS A 213 16.57 8.31 -14.59
C LYS A 213 17.65 7.53 -15.31
N GLU A 214 18.37 6.70 -14.56
CA GLU A 214 19.44 5.87 -15.11
C GLU A 214 18.88 4.82 -16.08
N TYR A 215 17.80 4.14 -15.70
CA TYR A 215 17.17 3.10 -16.53
C TYR A 215 16.40 3.66 -17.72
N PHE A 216 15.80 4.85 -17.61
CA PHE A 216 15.26 5.55 -18.77
C PHE A 216 16.37 5.92 -19.76
N SER A 217 17.49 6.48 -19.28
CA SER A 217 18.64 6.79 -20.11
C SER A 217 19.21 5.55 -20.80
N LYS A 218 19.37 4.46 -20.04
CA LYS A 218 19.82 3.17 -20.54
C LYS A 218 18.90 2.66 -21.65
N PHE A 219 17.58 2.68 -21.43
CA PHE A 219 16.59 2.29 -22.45
C PHE A 219 16.75 3.11 -23.74
N CYS A 220 16.90 4.42 -23.64
CA CYS A 220 17.07 5.29 -24.80
C CYS A 220 18.37 5.00 -25.54
N ILE A 221 19.48 4.82 -24.84
CA ILE A 221 20.78 4.48 -25.44
C ILE A 221 20.73 3.13 -26.15
N ASP A 222 20.25 2.09 -25.49
CA ASP A 222 20.16 0.72 -26.04
C ASP A 222 19.30 0.66 -27.30
N ASN A 223 18.31 1.57 -27.42
CA ASN A 223 17.39 1.63 -28.54
C ASN A 223 17.70 2.74 -29.58
N ASN A 224 18.82 3.46 -29.43
CA ASN A 224 19.23 4.58 -30.27
C ASN A 224 18.14 5.68 -30.39
N LEU A 225 17.48 6.00 -29.26
CA LEU A 225 16.45 7.03 -29.19
C LEU A 225 17.06 8.33 -28.65
N PRO A 226 16.96 9.46 -29.36
CA PRO A 226 17.39 10.75 -28.83
C PRO A 226 16.57 11.12 -27.59
N PHE A 227 17.23 11.51 -26.52
CA PHE A 227 16.55 11.88 -25.27
C PHE A 227 17.20 13.03 -24.53
N GLU A 228 16.45 13.58 -23.61
CA GLU A 228 16.93 14.58 -22.64
C GLU A 228 16.20 14.41 -21.33
N ILE A 229 16.92 14.63 -20.20
CA ILE A 229 16.33 14.69 -18.86
C ILE A 229 16.28 16.15 -18.46
N ILE A 230 15.07 16.64 -18.19
CA ILE A 230 14.83 18.04 -17.82
C ILE A 230 14.27 18.12 -16.40
N ASP A 231 14.57 19.21 -15.70
CA ASP A 231 14.20 19.37 -14.30
C ASP A 231 12.71 19.67 -14.10
N GLU A 232 12.14 20.51 -14.96
CA GLU A 232 10.73 20.94 -14.93
C GLU A 232 10.30 21.51 -16.28
N ILE A 233 9.01 21.64 -16.50
CA ILE A 233 8.45 22.36 -17.65
C ILE A 233 8.29 23.83 -17.30
N THR A 234 9.21 24.65 -17.71
CA THR A 234 9.17 26.09 -17.43
C THR A 234 8.17 26.83 -18.33
N GLU A 235 7.75 28.04 -17.90
CA GLU A 235 6.86 28.89 -18.72
C GLU A 235 7.44 29.24 -20.08
N LYS A 236 8.78 29.35 -20.20
CA LYS A 236 9.48 29.71 -21.44
C LYS A 236 9.67 28.55 -22.41
N MET A 237 9.51 27.30 -21.96
CA MET A 237 9.63 26.13 -22.83
C MET A 237 8.43 26.04 -23.76
N ILE A 238 8.69 25.65 -25.01
CA ILE A 238 7.68 25.35 -26.03
C ILE A 238 7.52 23.83 -26.09
N ILE A 239 6.31 23.34 -26.21
CA ILE A 239 6.05 21.91 -26.47
C ILE A 239 6.41 21.63 -27.93
N LEU A 240 7.30 20.66 -28.11
CA LEU A 240 7.80 20.33 -29.44
C LEU A 240 6.87 19.34 -30.12
N ASP A 241 6.56 19.63 -31.37
CA ASP A 241 5.94 18.65 -32.26
C ASP A 241 6.85 17.41 -32.46
N ASN A 242 6.25 16.25 -32.50
CA ASN A 242 6.95 14.95 -32.58
C ASN A 242 7.92 14.68 -31.40
N ALA A 243 7.67 15.26 -30.22
CA ALA A 243 8.36 14.91 -28.98
C ALA A 243 7.50 14.02 -28.09
N PHE A 244 8.16 13.26 -27.22
CA PHE A 244 7.52 12.47 -26.18
C PHE A 244 7.94 12.96 -24.82
N TYR A 245 7.00 13.02 -23.88
CA TYR A 245 7.22 13.47 -22.50
C TYR A 245 6.79 12.39 -21.52
N LEU A 246 7.74 11.87 -20.72
CA LEU A 246 7.47 11.11 -19.51
C LEU A 246 7.49 12.07 -18.33
N VAL A 247 6.40 12.12 -17.55
CA VAL A 247 6.27 13.09 -16.45
C VAL A 247 5.92 12.38 -15.14
N ILE A 248 6.52 12.82 -14.02
CA ILE A 248 6.23 12.31 -12.67
C ILE A 248 5.22 13.20 -11.97
N LYS A 249 5.42 14.53 -12.02
CA LYS A 249 4.57 15.49 -11.32
C LYS A 249 3.32 15.84 -12.12
N GLN A 250 2.19 15.95 -11.43
CA GLN A 250 0.93 16.37 -12.05
C GLN A 250 0.99 17.83 -12.54
N GLU A 251 1.75 18.70 -11.87
CA GLU A 251 1.95 20.08 -12.30
C GLU A 251 2.62 20.16 -13.68
N ASP A 252 3.65 19.33 -13.92
CA ASP A 252 4.31 19.27 -15.22
C ASP A 252 3.36 18.72 -16.30
N LEU A 253 2.57 17.68 -15.99
CA LEU A 253 1.54 17.16 -16.88
C LEU A 253 0.54 18.24 -17.29
N VAL A 254 -0.01 18.96 -16.31
CA VAL A 254 -0.97 20.05 -16.56
C VAL A 254 -0.31 21.16 -17.39
N THR A 255 0.94 21.50 -17.11
CA THR A 255 1.67 22.53 -17.84
C THR A 255 1.90 22.14 -19.29
N ILE A 256 2.30 20.90 -19.58
CA ILE A 256 2.45 20.37 -20.95
C ILE A 256 1.13 20.46 -21.71
N ILE A 257 0.03 20.01 -21.11
CA ILE A 257 -1.29 20.02 -21.77
C ILE A 257 -1.73 21.47 -22.07
N LYS A 258 -1.60 22.38 -21.09
CA LYS A 258 -1.96 23.79 -21.29
C LYS A 258 -1.14 24.42 -22.43
N LYS A 259 0.16 24.17 -22.46
CA LYS A 259 1.06 24.68 -23.51
C LYS A 259 0.76 24.07 -24.87
N GLY A 260 0.56 22.75 -24.93
CA GLY A 260 0.14 22.07 -26.17
C GLY A 260 -1.13 22.71 -26.76
N ARG A 261 -2.13 22.99 -25.91
CA ARG A 261 -3.36 23.68 -26.35
C ARG A 261 -3.09 25.09 -26.89
N LEU A 262 -2.21 25.85 -26.25
CA LEU A 262 -1.82 27.19 -26.72
C LEU A 262 -1.13 27.15 -28.09
N GLU A 263 -0.29 26.12 -28.32
CA GLU A 263 0.41 25.88 -29.57
C GLU A 263 -0.46 25.12 -30.60
N GLN A 264 -1.73 24.84 -30.28
CA GLN A 264 -2.67 24.04 -31.09
C GLN A 264 -2.20 22.61 -31.39
N LEU A 265 -1.33 22.06 -30.52
CA LEU A 265 -0.84 20.68 -30.56
C LEU A 265 -1.73 19.76 -29.72
N LYS A 266 -1.93 18.54 -30.20
CA LYS A 266 -2.76 17.52 -29.53
C LYS A 266 -1.90 16.36 -29.02
N ALA A 267 -2.12 15.96 -27.76
CA ALA A 267 -1.51 14.78 -27.20
C ALA A 267 -1.91 13.53 -28.02
N GLY A 268 -0.94 12.65 -28.28
CA GLY A 268 -1.11 11.41 -29.04
C GLY A 268 -0.89 11.56 -30.55
N SER A 269 -1.30 12.70 -31.17
CA SER A 269 -1.05 12.97 -32.58
C SER A 269 0.22 13.77 -32.81
N ASP A 270 0.35 14.91 -32.15
CA ASP A 270 1.44 15.86 -32.41
C ASP A 270 2.59 15.69 -31.40
N TYR A 271 2.28 15.32 -30.16
CA TYR A 271 3.28 14.92 -29.16
C TYR A 271 2.78 13.74 -28.32
N GLY A 272 3.70 12.96 -27.75
CA GLY A 272 3.37 11.86 -26.84
C GLY A 272 3.46 12.29 -25.39
N LEU A 273 2.56 11.75 -24.56
CA LEU A 273 2.53 12.05 -23.15
C LEU A 273 2.26 10.78 -22.34
N LEU A 274 3.15 10.49 -21.37
CA LEU A 274 3.07 9.36 -20.46
C LEU A 274 3.27 9.87 -19.04
N ALA A 275 2.28 9.64 -18.18
CA ALA A 275 2.34 10.05 -16.78
C ALA A 275 2.83 8.90 -15.88
N TYR A 276 3.69 9.19 -14.91
CA TYR A 276 4.08 8.23 -13.90
C TYR A 276 3.01 8.15 -12.82
N ASN A 277 2.64 6.91 -12.44
CA ASN A 277 1.49 6.51 -11.65
C ASN A 277 0.13 6.77 -12.31
N GLU A 278 -0.78 5.84 -12.07
CA GLU A 278 -2.14 5.91 -12.60
C GLU A 278 -2.99 6.89 -11.79
N ASN A 279 -3.89 7.59 -12.49
CA ASN A 279 -4.87 8.46 -11.87
C ASN A 279 -6.23 8.28 -12.60
N PRO A 280 -7.34 8.07 -11.88
CA PRO A 280 -8.66 7.90 -12.50
C PRO A 280 -9.06 9.05 -13.43
N PHE A 281 -8.59 10.27 -13.18
CA PHE A 281 -8.86 11.41 -14.07
C PHE A 281 -8.19 11.30 -15.45
N TYR A 282 -7.20 10.45 -15.60
CA TYR A 282 -6.50 10.27 -16.88
C TYR A 282 -7.38 9.68 -17.97
N GLU A 283 -8.47 9.03 -17.63
CA GLU A 283 -9.43 8.51 -18.61
C GLU A 283 -10.20 9.62 -19.34
N VAL A 284 -10.37 10.79 -18.71
CA VAL A 284 -11.22 11.86 -19.22
C VAL A 284 -10.45 13.11 -19.67
N ILE A 285 -9.14 13.17 -19.43
CA ILE A 285 -8.29 14.29 -19.83
C ILE A 285 -7.72 13.99 -21.24
N GLU A 286 -7.82 14.94 -22.20
CA GLU A 286 -7.23 14.87 -23.55
C GLU A 286 -7.56 13.56 -24.29
N ASN A 287 -8.78 13.06 -24.17
CA ASN A 287 -9.24 11.75 -24.65
C ASN A 287 -8.50 10.54 -24.04
N GLY A 288 -7.80 10.76 -22.95
CA GLY A 288 -7.09 9.73 -22.21
C GLY A 288 -5.59 9.92 -22.18
N ILE A 289 -5.03 10.04 -20.96
CA ILE A 289 -3.59 10.11 -20.72
C ILE A 289 -3.07 8.72 -20.41
N ALA A 290 -2.10 8.25 -21.19
CA ALA A 290 -1.38 7.02 -20.91
C ALA A 290 -0.57 7.15 -19.62
N SER A 291 -0.51 6.08 -18.83
CA SER A 291 0.22 6.06 -17.56
C SER A 291 1.16 4.86 -17.46
N ILE A 292 2.18 4.98 -16.61
CA ILE A 292 3.10 3.93 -16.25
C ILE A 292 3.19 3.86 -14.73
N GLY A 293 3.08 2.68 -14.16
CA GLY A 293 3.16 2.50 -12.71
C GLY A 293 2.80 1.09 -12.27
N VAL A 294 2.62 0.91 -10.97
CA VAL A 294 2.21 -0.36 -10.38
C VAL A 294 0.71 -0.38 -10.12
N ASN A 295 0.17 -1.58 -9.92
CA ASN A 295 -1.22 -1.76 -9.52
C ASN A 295 -1.40 -1.45 -8.03
N TRP A 296 -1.88 -0.27 -7.70
CA TRP A 296 -2.12 0.20 -6.33
C TRP A 296 -3.26 -0.55 -5.61
N GLU A 297 -4.23 -1.06 -6.36
CA GLU A 297 -5.25 -1.99 -5.81
C GLU A 297 -4.60 -3.28 -5.30
N ARG A 298 -3.68 -3.86 -6.10
CA ARG A 298 -2.93 -5.05 -5.70
C ARG A 298 -2.10 -4.78 -4.45
N MET A 299 -1.43 -3.62 -4.37
CA MET A 299 -0.68 -3.21 -3.17
C MET A 299 -1.58 -3.15 -1.93
N GLY A 300 -2.77 -2.55 -2.05
CA GLY A 300 -3.76 -2.48 -0.97
C GLY A 300 -4.28 -3.86 -0.54
N ASN A 301 -4.52 -4.77 -1.50
CA ASN A 301 -4.94 -6.14 -1.22
C ASN A 301 -3.86 -6.93 -0.47
N LEU A 302 -2.61 -6.88 -0.92
CA LEU A 302 -1.48 -7.55 -0.26
C LEU A 302 -1.21 -6.99 1.13
N ALA A 303 -1.35 -5.67 1.31
CA ALA A 303 -1.25 -5.04 2.62
C ALA A 303 -2.36 -5.53 3.59
N ALA A 304 -3.60 -5.68 3.10
CA ALA A 304 -4.69 -6.24 3.89
C ALA A 304 -4.43 -7.71 4.25
N ASP A 305 -3.97 -8.52 3.29
CA ASP A 305 -3.66 -9.93 3.52
C ASP A 305 -2.56 -10.13 4.54
N PHE A 306 -1.49 -9.31 4.49
CA PHE A 306 -0.45 -9.30 5.51
C PHE A 306 -1.01 -9.02 6.91
N ILE A 307 -1.91 -8.03 7.03
CA ILE A 307 -2.53 -7.67 8.33
C ILE A 307 -3.46 -8.77 8.84
N ILE A 308 -4.24 -9.42 7.96
CA ILE A 308 -5.24 -10.41 8.35
C ILE A 308 -4.58 -11.76 8.70
N ASN A 309 -3.65 -12.20 7.85
CA ASN A 309 -3.07 -13.55 7.90
C ASN A 309 -1.77 -13.60 8.71
N GLU A 310 -1.11 -12.45 8.91
CA GLU A 310 0.21 -12.33 9.54
C GLU A 310 1.31 -13.13 8.77
N ASP A 311 1.08 -13.42 7.47
CA ASP A 311 2.01 -14.14 6.62
C ASP A 311 3.05 -13.19 6.02
N PRO A 312 4.34 -13.54 6.07
CA PRO A 312 5.39 -12.73 5.44
C PRO A 312 5.17 -12.60 3.93
N VAL A 313 5.37 -11.39 3.41
CA VAL A 313 5.33 -11.09 1.97
C VAL A 313 6.59 -10.32 1.56
N GLN A 314 7.18 -10.70 0.43
CA GLN A 314 8.33 -10.00 -0.15
C GLN A 314 8.13 -9.93 -1.67
N GLU A 315 7.49 -8.86 -2.13
CA GLU A 315 7.09 -8.73 -3.52
C GLU A 315 7.46 -7.36 -4.09
N PHE A 316 8.06 -7.37 -5.29
CA PHE A 316 8.09 -6.22 -6.18
C PHE A 316 6.94 -6.35 -7.17
N LEU A 317 6.05 -5.37 -7.15
CA LEU A 317 4.94 -5.32 -8.09
C LEU A 317 5.45 -5.03 -9.50
N PRO A 318 4.89 -5.67 -10.53
CA PRO A 318 5.23 -5.36 -11.92
C PRO A 318 4.83 -3.92 -12.23
N THR A 319 5.68 -3.24 -13.00
CA THR A 319 5.38 -1.94 -13.59
C THR A 319 4.71 -2.17 -14.94
N GLU A 320 3.55 -1.58 -15.13
CA GLU A 320 2.72 -1.75 -16.32
C GLU A 320 2.44 -0.40 -16.96
N ILE A 321 2.15 -0.41 -18.28
CA ILE A 321 1.73 0.77 -19.01
C ILE A 321 0.25 0.62 -19.36
N MET A 322 -0.55 1.58 -18.91
CA MET A 322 -1.93 1.75 -19.31
C MET A 322 -1.95 2.65 -20.55
N LEU A 323 -2.12 2.03 -21.73
CA LEU A 323 -2.18 2.76 -23.00
C LEU A 323 -3.51 3.51 -23.12
N ARG A 324 -3.43 4.78 -23.54
CA ARG A 324 -4.55 5.66 -23.90
C ARG A 324 -4.15 6.56 -25.08
N ASP A 325 -5.04 7.44 -25.50
CA ASP A 325 -4.90 8.23 -26.74
C ASP A 325 -3.71 9.21 -26.72
N SER A 326 -3.13 9.53 -25.57
CA SER A 326 -1.96 10.42 -25.48
C SER A 326 -0.63 9.80 -25.95
N LEU A 327 -0.62 8.49 -26.36
CA LEU A 327 0.61 7.78 -26.74
C LEU A 327 0.45 6.94 -28.01
#